data_8d157ab88bde598065e7b65899fa703e
#
_entry.id   8d157ab88bde598065e7b65899fa703e
#
_cell.length_a   1.000
_cell.length_b   1.000
_cell.length_c   1.000
_cell.angle_alpha   90.00
_cell.angle_beta   90.00
_cell.angle_gamma   90.00
#
_symmetry.space_group_name_H-M   'P 1'
#
loop_
_entity.id
_entity.type
_entity.pdbx_description
1 polymer ?
#
loop_
_entity_poly.entity_id
_entity_poly.type
_entity_poly.pdbx_seq_one_letter_code
_entity_poly.pdbx_strand_id
1 'polypeptide(L)'
;MKKILILGANSYIGTSFHNYLTTKYPGQYQADIVSLRGDAWKALDWSGYDSVMNVTGKAHADISSLTEEQKQEYYAINCDLAVETAKKAIADGAAQYVYFSSIIVYGDSSNSRKPVRITADTKPAPSNFYGDSKWQAEQKLQELFAAETSTGTQLAILRLPMIYGPGCKGNYKTLVKMAQKLPLFPTYHNERSVLRIDHLCEYLRTLAESGEGGLFWPQEDAYRSTPDMVFELAQASGRHIFHAGWLNPFVRMAFYLPGKPGKLARKAFGTLTIARNAGRKEKKEPLVSIITVSYNSEQTLAHTIESVLAQTYTNIEYWIIDGASRDRTVEITESYRSRLEARGIHYHVLSEPDGGIYDAMNKGIRNATGDIIGIINSDDWYEPEAVQTAVETFRKTGCDLMYANIRMQKADGSTFVKRARTRKFQTSRDWNHPTTFVRAECYKKYPFRQLGIHDDYGFFLQMRKMGKQIVTVDQVLANFHMGGASNHKDLKAAKKRIRDRYLYCYRINGYSRWYLIECVAIEAAKLILG
;
A
#
# COMPACT_ATOMS: atom_id res chain seq x y z
N MET A 1 -9.25 -2.14 -29.82
CA MET A 1 -9.90 -1.05 -29.05
C MET A 1 -10.81 -1.70 -28.04
N LYS A 2 -10.61 -1.44 -26.74
CA LYS A 2 -11.46 -2.01 -25.67
C LYS A 2 -12.85 -1.37 -25.69
N LYS A 3 -13.89 -2.21 -25.56
CA LYS A 3 -15.29 -1.77 -25.53
C LYS A 3 -15.85 -1.85 -24.11
N ILE A 4 -16.35 -0.75 -23.60
CA ILE A 4 -16.86 -0.61 -22.24
C ILE A 4 -18.31 -0.15 -22.27
N LEU A 5 -19.21 -0.91 -21.65
CA LEU A 5 -20.60 -0.53 -21.47
C LEU A 5 -20.82 0.01 -20.06
N ILE A 6 -21.31 1.23 -19.95
CA ILE A 6 -21.56 1.89 -18.66
C ILE A 6 -23.08 1.95 -18.42
N LEU A 7 -23.57 1.20 -17.44
CA LEU A 7 -24.98 1.14 -17.07
C LEU A 7 -25.29 2.22 -16.03
N GLY A 8 -26.06 3.25 -16.43
CA GLY A 8 -26.46 4.35 -15.56
C GLY A 8 -26.14 5.75 -16.11
N ALA A 9 -26.92 6.19 -17.11
CA ALA A 9 -26.71 7.43 -17.87
C ALA A 9 -26.58 8.72 -17.03
N ASN A 10 -27.18 8.77 -15.83
CA ASN A 10 -27.14 9.94 -14.95
C ASN A 10 -26.21 9.75 -13.73
N SER A 11 -25.40 8.70 -13.73
CA SER A 11 -24.44 8.43 -12.66
C SER A 11 -23.27 9.41 -12.73
N TYR A 12 -22.94 10.04 -11.59
CA TYR A 12 -21.75 10.88 -11.47
C TYR A 12 -20.46 10.12 -11.83
N ILE A 13 -20.33 8.89 -11.35
CA ILE A 13 -19.15 8.06 -11.65
C ILE A 13 -19.13 7.67 -13.12
N GLY A 14 -20.28 7.23 -13.68
CA GLY A 14 -20.36 6.79 -15.07
C GLY A 14 -20.05 7.92 -16.06
N THR A 15 -20.64 9.11 -15.86
CA THR A 15 -20.37 10.26 -16.72
C THR A 15 -18.93 10.77 -16.56
N SER A 16 -18.38 10.76 -15.34
CA SER A 16 -16.98 11.13 -15.11
C SER A 16 -16.01 10.16 -15.79
N PHE A 17 -16.28 8.86 -15.73
CA PHE A 17 -15.44 7.85 -16.35
C PHE A 17 -15.49 7.92 -17.88
N HIS A 18 -16.68 8.07 -18.45
CA HIS A 18 -16.83 8.27 -19.89
C HIS A 18 -16.04 9.50 -20.37
N ASN A 19 -16.22 10.66 -19.70
CA ASN A 19 -15.49 11.88 -20.04
C ASN A 19 -13.97 11.71 -19.86
N TYR A 20 -13.55 10.98 -18.84
CA TYR A 20 -12.13 10.68 -18.60
C TYR A 20 -11.52 9.91 -19.76
N LEU A 21 -12.18 8.85 -20.24
CA LEU A 21 -11.71 8.04 -21.37
C LEU A 21 -11.67 8.85 -22.66
N THR A 22 -12.72 9.58 -22.96
CA THR A 22 -12.81 10.36 -24.20
C THR A 22 -11.82 11.52 -24.25
N THR A 23 -11.50 12.12 -23.10
CA THR A 23 -10.59 13.27 -23.02
C THR A 23 -9.13 12.86 -22.92
N LYS A 24 -8.79 11.87 -22.08
CA LYS A 24 -7.38 11.47 -21.84
C LYS A 24 -6.88 10.37 -22.78
N TYR A 25 -7.79 9.57 -23.33
CA TYR A 25 -7.45 8.42 -24.17
C TYR A 25 -8.27 8.42 -25.46
N PRO A 26 -8.27 9.51 -26.24
CA PRO A 26 -9.10 9.62 -27.44
C PRO A 26 -8.79 8.50 -28.43
N GLY A 27 -9.84 7.82 -28.90
CA GLY A 27 -9.73 6.74 -29.89
C GLY A 27 -9.17 5.40 -29.37
N GLN A 28 -8.80 5.28 -28.09
CA GLN A 28 -8.30 4.03 -27.52
C GLN A 28 -9.41 3.13 -26.95
N TYR A 29 -10.52 3.73 -26.54
CA TYR A 29 -11.67 3.04 -25.95
C TYR A 29 -12.95 3.41 -26.69
N GLN A 30 -13.84 2.43 -26.85
CA GLN A 30 -15.25 2.67 -27.11
C GLN A 30 -16.00 2.58 -25.79
N ALA A 31 -16.59 3.67 -25.33
CA ALA A 31 -17.33 3.71 -24.07
C ALA A 31 -18.78 4.17 -24.34
N ASP A 32 -19.72 3.28 -24.15
CA ASP A 32 -21.14 3.53 -24.39
C ASP A 32 -21.88 3.65 -23.05
N ILE A 33 -22.79 4.61 -22.94
CA ILE A 33 -23.60 4.81 -21.73
C ILE A 33 -25.05 4.43 -22.01
N VAL A 34 -25.60 3.53 -21.19
CA VAL A 34 -26.98 3.05 -21.31
C VAL A 34 -27.79 3.40 -20.07
N SER A 35 -29.01 3.89 -20.28
CA SER A 35 -29.99 4.10 -19.22
C SER A 35 -30.71 2.80 -18.90
N LEU A 36 -30.81 2.47 -17.61
CA LEU A 36 -31.61 1.32 -17.14
C LEU A 36 -33.06 1.72 -16.76
N ARG A 37 -33.52 2.91 -17.16
CA ARG A 37 -34.91 3.30 -16.96
C ARG A 37 -35.77 2.71 -18.06
N GLY A 38 -36.85 2.01 -17.66
CA GLY A 38 -37.68 1.22 -18.57
C GLY A 38 -36.95 -0.03 -19.07
N ASP A 39 -37.46 -0.66 -20.12
CA ASP A 39 -37.00 -1.97 -20.59
C ASP A 39 -36.18 -1.94 -21.88
N ALA A 40 -35.96 -0.75 -22.47
CA ALA A 40 -35.24 -0.62 -23.74
C ALA A 40 -33.83 -1.23 -23.72
N TRP A 41 -33.13 -1.18 -22.58
CA TRP A 41 -31.82 -1.75 -22.42
C TRP A 41 -31.77 -3.29 -22.56
N LYS A 42 -32.89 -3.98 -22.31
CA LYS A 42 -33.01 -5.44 -22.41
C LYS A 42 -32.87 -5.94 -23.86
N ALA A 43 -33.29 -5.11 -24.83
CA ALA A 43 -33.20 -5.43 -26.25
C ALA A 43 -31.83 -5.11 -26.88
N LEU A 44 -30.94 -4.41 -26.15
CA LEU A 44 -29.60 -4.09 -26.66
C LEU A 44 -28.70 -5.34 -26.61
N ASP A 45 -27.91 -5.54 -27.64
CA ASP A 45 -26.89 -6.58 -27.68
C ASP A 45 -25.64 -6.12 -26.91
N TRP A 46 -25.23 -6.87 -25.90
CA TRP A 46 -24.01 -6.61 -25.13
C TRP A 46 -22.86 -7.55 -25.51
N SER A 47 -23.02 -8.35 -26.55
CA SER A 47 -21.95 -9.18 -27.07
C SER A 47 -20.76 -8.32 -27.54
N GLY A 48 -19.58 -8.78 -27.27
CA GLY A 48 -18.35 -8.07 -27.67
C GLY A 48 -17.96 -6.85 -26.80
N TYR A 49 -18.67 -6.57 -25.69
CA TYR A 49 -18.12 -5.67 -24.68
C TYR A 49 -17.11 -6.41 -23.80
N ASP A 50 -15.94 -5.81 -23.64
CA ASP A 50 -14.89 -6.31 -22.75
C ASP A 50 -15.26 -6.12 -21.27
N SER A 51 -16.00 -5.04 -20.95
CA SER A 51 -16.42 -4.77 -19.59
C SER A 51 -17.79 -4.09 -19.55
N VAL A 52 -18.69 -4.61 -18.72
CA VAL A 52 -20.00 -4.01 -18.41
C VAL A 52 -19.94 -3.47 -16.98
N MET A 53 -20.01 -2.15 -16.84
CA MET A 53 -19.87 -1.44 -15.56
C MET A 53 -21.22 -0.95 -15.04
N ASN A 54 -21.78 -1.62 -14.05
CA ASN A 54 -23.04 -1.22 -13.42
C ASN A 54 -22.79 -0.16 -12.33
N VAL A 55 -22.78 1.10 -12.73
CA VAL A 55 -22.69 2.27 -11.85
C VAL A 55 -24.05 2.76 -11.36
N THR A 56 -25.12 1.99 -11.62
CA THR A 56 -26.46 2.31 -11.17
C THR A 56 -26.59 2.06 -9.67
N GLY A 57 -27.21 2.97 -8.98
CA GLY A 57 -27.47 2.80 -7.56
C GLY A 57 -28.22 3.97 -6.96
N LYS A 58 -29.14 3.67 -6.05
CA LYS A 58 -29.81 4.65 -5.22
C LYS A 58 -29.00 4.84 -3.94
N ALA A 59 -28.51 6.06 -3.72
CA ALA A 59 -27.77 6.48 -2.55
C ALA A 59 -28.27 7.86 -2.09
N HIS A 60 -27.94 8.29 -0.86
CA HIS A 60 -28.11 9.68 -0.40
C HIS A 60 -29.55 10.16 -0.13
N ALA A 61 -30.36 9.37 0.55
CA ALA A 61 -31.55 9.90 1.22
C ALA A 61 -31.29 10.11 2.73
N ASP A 62 -32.08 10.96 3.36
CA ASP A 62 -32.14 11.02 4.82
C ASP A 62 -32.83 9.74 5.31
N ILE A 63 -32.00 8.80 5.79
CA ILE A 63 -32.38 7.43 6.12
C ILE A 63 -33.44 7.38 7.25
N SER A 64 -33.60 8.48 7.98
CA SER A 64 -34.43 8.50 9.18
C SER A 64 -35.93 8.72 8.92
N SER A 65 -36.34 9.02 7.67
CA SER A 65 -37.70 9.44 7.32
C SER A 65 -38.30 8.72 6.12
N LEU A 66 -37.74 7.58 5.69
CA LEU A 66 -38.22 6.85 4.50
C LEU A 66 -39.38 5.91 4.83
N THR A 67 -40.38 5.84 3.94
CA THR A 67 -41.44 4.84 3.97
C THR A 67 -40.92 3.44 3.60
N GLU A 68 -41.68 2.39 3.89
CA GLU A 68 -41.29 1.03 3.51
C GLU A 68 -41.20 0.86 1.97
N GLU A 69 -42.10 1.50 1.21
CA GLU A 69 -42.02 1.49 -0.26
C GLU A 69 -40.71 2.12 -0.76
N GLN A 70 -40.31 3.22 -0.15
CA GLN A 70 -39.06 3.88 -0.50
C GLN A 70 -37.83 3.03 -0.15
N LYS A 71 -37.88 2.23 0.93
CA LYS A 71 -36.83 1.28 1.26
C LYS A 71 -36.80 0.13 0.26
N GLN A 72 -37.95 -0.40 -0.13
CA GLN A 72 -38.05 -1.45 -1.16
C GLN A 72 -37.45 -1.01 -2.49
N GLU A 73 -37.61 0.26 -2.87
CA GLU A 73 -36.97 0.81 -4.06
C GLU A 73 -35.42 0.74 -4.02
N TYR A 74 -34.82 0.81 -2.81
CA TYR A 74 -33.37 0.59 -2.69
C TYR A 74 -32.97 -0.85 -3.03
N TYR A 75 -33.76 -1.84 -2.58
CA TYR A 75 -33.51 -3.24 -2.92
C TYR A 75 -33.75 -3.49 -4.40
N ALA A 76 -34.83 -2.99 -4.97
CA ALA A 76 -35.12 -3.13 -6.39
C ALA A 76 -34.01 -2.56 -7.29
N ILE A 77 -33.48 -1.36 -6.96
CA ILE A 77 -32.44 -0.71 -7.78
C ILE A 77 -31.04 -1.24 -7.47
N ASN A 78 -30.68 -1.37 -6.19
CA ASN A 78 -29.30 -1.72 -5.82
C ASN A 78 -29.04 -3.23 -5.91
N CYS A 79 -30.05 -4.07 -5.74
CA CYS A 79 -29.92 -5.52 -5.71
C CYS A 79 -30.56 -6.17 -6.94
N ASP A 80 -31.87 -6.07 -7.11
CA ASP A 80 -32.57 -6.87 -8.12
C ASP A 80 -32.20 -6.47 -9.54
N LEU A 81 -32.14 -5.16 -9.83
CA LEU A 81 -31.68 -4.65 -11.12
C LEU A 81 -30.20 -5.00 -11.39
N ALA A 82 -29.36 -5.03 -10.35
CA ALA A 82 -27.96 -5.45 -10.50
C ALA A 82 -27.85 -6.92 -10.91
N VAL A 83 -28.67 -7.79 -10.31
CA VAL A 83 -28.72 -9.22 -10.67
C VAL A 83 -29.29 -9.40 -12.08
N GLU A 84 -30.32 -8.65 -12.45
CA GLU A 84 -30.93 -8.72 -13.80
C GLU A 84 -29.92 -8.31 -14.89
N THR A 85 -29.20 -7.21 -14.68
CA THR A 85 -28.16 -6.74 -15.62
C THR A 85 -26.95 -7.69 -15.66
N ALA A 86 -26.60 -8.34 -14.54
CA ALA A 86 -25.54 -9.34 -14.51
C ALA A 86 -25.92 -10.60 -15.31
N LYS A 87 -27.17 -11.09 -15.17
CA LYS A 87 -27.67 -12.20 -15.98
C LYS A 87 -27.62 -11.90 -17.47
N LYS A 88 -27.97 -10.68 -17.87
CA LYS A 88 -27.87 -10.27 -19.27
C LYS A 88 -26.42 -10.20 -19.73
N ALA A 89 -25.49 -9.63 -18.93
CA ALA A 89 -24.07 -9.57 -19.27
C ALA A 89 -23.47 -10.97 -19.48
N ILE A 90 -23.87 -11.94 -18.66
CA ILE A 90 -23.49 -13.34 -18.80
C ILE A 90 -24.08 -13.93 -20.09
N ALA A 91 -25.39 -13.79 -20.31
CA ALA A 91 -26.08 -14.35 -21.46
C ALA A 91 -25.55 -13.80 -22.80
N ASP A 92 -25.20 -12.54 -22.85
CA ASP A 92 -24.64 -11.86 -24.02
C ASP A 92 -23.12 -12.11 -24.14
N GLY A 93 -22.44 -12.79 -23.20
CA GLY A 93 -21.05 -13.16 -23.28
C GLY A 93 -20.05 -12.02 -23.04
N ALA A 94 -20.40 -11.01 -22.25
CA ALA A 94 -19.47 -9.96 -21.84
C ALA A 94 -18.29 -10.56 -21.04
N ALA A 95 -17.06 -10.11 -21.27
CA ALA A 95 -15.90 -10.71 -20.62
C ALA A 95 -15.81 -10.38 -19.13
N GLN A 96 -16.32 -9.20 -18.70
CA GLN A 96 -16.28 -8.76 -17.31
C GLN A 96 -17.59 -8.03 -16.94
N TYR A 97 -18.10 -8.27 -15.74
CA TYR A 97 -19.16 -7.48 -15.12
C TYR A 97 -18.63 -6.81 -13.84
N VAL A 98 -18.72 -5.49 -13.77
CA VAL A 98 -18.23 -4.68 -12.65
C VAL A 98 -19.40 -4.11 -11.85
N TYR A 99 -19.51 -4.51 -10.59
CA TYR A 99 -20.53 -4.02 -9.67
C TYR A 99 -19.99 -2.99 -8.69
N PHE A 100 -20.64 -1.84 -8.59
CA PHE A 100 -20.26 -0.74 -7.69
C PHE A 100 -20.97 -0.88 -6.35
N SER A 101 -20.28 -1.45 -5.39
CA SER A 101 -20.66 -1.54 -3.99
C SER A 101 -20.06 -0.38 -3.18
N SER A 102 -20.10 -0.46 -1.87
CA SER A 102 -19.60 0.58 -0.97
C SER A 102 -19.08 -0.03 0.33
N ILE A 103 -18.12 0.63 0.99
CA ILE A 103 -17.66 0.26 2.33
C ILE A 103 -18.78 0.33 3.40
N ILE A 104 -19.92 0.91 3.07
CA ILE A 104 -21.08 0.96 3.96
C ILE A 104 -21.64 -0.44 4.29
N VAL A 105 -21.31 -1.47 3.51
CA VAL A 105 -21.63 -2.87 3.81
C VAL A 105 -21.00 -3.34 5.13
N TYR A 106 -19.97 -2.66 5.62
CA TYR A 106 -19.35 -2.90 6.92
C TYR A 106 -19.96 -2.06 8.05
N GLY A 107 -21.03 -1.29 7.76
CA GLY A 107 -21.57 -0.28 8.65
C GLY A 107 -20.89 1.07 8.49
N ASP A 108 -21.34 2.06 9.25
CA ASP A 108 -20.77 3.40 9.25
C ASP A 108 -20.18 3.81 10.61
N SER A 109 -19.35 4.84 10.62
CA SER A 109 -18.73 5.35 11.85
C SER A 109 -19.73 5.95 12.86
N SER A 110 -20.99 6.23 12.45
CA SER A 110 -22.00 6.84 13.34
C SER A 110 -22.44 5.91 14.47
N ASN A 111 -22.29 4.61 14.27
CA ASN A 111 -22.67 3.58 15.26
C ASN A 111 -21.51 3.16 16.16
N SER A 112 -20.28 3.59 15.88
CA SER A 112 -19.10 3.24 16.68
C SER A 112 -18.49 4.45 17.39
N ARG A 113 -18.16 4.30 18.67
CA ARG A 113 -17.34 5.25 19.42
C ARG A 113 -15.85 5.03 19.24
N LYS A 114 -15.46 3.87 18.69
CA LYS A 114 -14.09 3.48 18.40
C LYS A 114 -13.79 3.65 16.90
N PRO A 115 -12.53 3.83 16.52
CA PRO A 115 -12.11 3.77 15.12
C PRO A 115 -12.57 2.48 14.45
N VAL A 116 -13.19 2.59 13.27
CA VAL A 116 -13.56 1.44 12.44
C VAL A 116 -12.48 1.27 11.38
N ARG A 117 -11.78 0.14 11.43
CA ARG A 117 -10.72 -0.22 10.47
C ARG A 117 -11.12 -1.51 9.78
N ILE A 118 -11.38 -1.42 8.48
CA ILE A 118 -11.80 -2.53 7.62
C ILE A 118 -10.53 -3.24 7.13
N THR A 119 -10.45 -4.54 7.37
CA THR A 119 -9.38 -5.43 6.87
C THR A 119 -9.98 -6.45 5.90
N ALA A 120 -9.15 -7.28 5.27
CA ALA A 120 -9.60 -8.38 4.43
C ALA A 120 -10.53 -9.36 5.19
N ASP A 121 -10.27 -9.56 6.48
CA ASP A 121 -11.03 -10.49 7.35
C ASP A 121 -12.30 -9.86 7.96
N THR A 122 -12.51 -8.55 7.76
CA THR A 122 -13.68 -7.88 8.31
C THR A 122 -14.94 -8.36 7.60
N LYS A 123 -15.84 -8.99 8.37
CA LYS A 123 -17.12 -9.46 7.83
C LYS A 123 -18.08 -8.28 7.61
N PRO A 124 -18.82 -8.24 6.50
CA PRO A 124 -19.89 -7.28 6.29
C PRO A 124 -20.91 -7.32 7.41
N ALA A 125 -21.28 -6.15 7.91
CA ALA A 125 -22.30 -5.95 8.95
C ALA A 125 -23.01 -4.62 8.70
N PRO A 126 -23.87 -4.53 7.67
CA PRO A 126 -24.53 -3.30 7.29
C PRO A 126 -25.41 -2.77 8.43
N SER A 127 -25.34 -1.46 8.66
CA SER A 127 -26.05 -0.80 9.74
C SER A 127 -27.34 -0.08 9.30
N ASN A 128 -27.66 -0.16 8.01
CA ASN A 128 -28.83 0.46 7.42
C ASN A 128 -29.22 -0.25 6.11
N PHE A 129 -30.45 0.00 5.63
CA PHE A 129 -31.00 -0.67 4.44
C PHE A 129 -30.22 -0.36 3.14
N TYR A 130 -29.54 0.78 3.03
CA TYR A 130 -28.67 1.05 1.88
C TYR A 130 -27.45 0.11 1.86
N GLY A 131 -26.77 0.00 2.99
CA GLY A 131 -25.68 -0.96 3.13
C GLY A 131 -26.14 -2.41 2.94
N ASP A 132 -27.31 -2.73 3.48
CA ASP A 132 -27.90 -4.06 3.38
C ASP A 132 -28.30 -4.39 1.93
N SER A 133 -28.94 -3.47 1.20
CA SER A 133 -29.28 -3.69 -0.23
C SER A 133 -28.04 -3.93 -1.09
N LYS A 134 -26.93 -3.24 -0.79
CA LYS A 134 -25.65 -3.46 -1.47
C LYS A 134 -25.03 -4.80 -1.11
N TRP A 135 -25.11 -5.18 0.16
CA TRP A 135 -24.59 -6.48 0.63
C TRP A 135 -25.37 -7.66 0.04
N GLN A 136 -26.70 -7.60 0.03
CA GLN A 136 -27.53 -8.64 -0.61
C GLN A 136 -27.24 -8.76 -2.10
N ALA A 137 -27.01 -7.64 -2.80
CA ALA A 137 -26.60 -7.67 -4.20
C ALA A 137 -25.26 -8.39 -4.38
N GLU A 138 -24.25 -8.10 -3.54
CA GLU A 138 -22.96 -8.79 -3.61
C GLU A 138 -23.12 -10.31 -3.44
N GLN A 139 -23.92 -10.76 -2.45
CA GLN A 139 -24.18 -12.18 -2.21
C GLN A 139 -24.84 -12.85 -3.42
N LYS A 140 -25.95 -12.29 -3.91
CA LYS A 140 -26.66 -12.83 -5.08
C LYS A 140 -25.81 -12.84 -6.35
N LEU A 141 -24.96 -11.81 -6.55
CA LEU A 141 -24.03 -11.77 -7.69
C LEU A 141 -22.95 -12.85 -7.55
N GLN A 142 -22.36 -13.01 -6.37
CA GLN A 142 -21.37 -14.07 -6.14
C GLN A 142 -21.96 -15.46 -6.35
N GLU A 143 -23.17 -15.72 -5.86
CA GLU A 143 -23.89 -16.97 -6.10
C GLU A 143 -24.17 -17.19 -7.59
N LEU A 144 -24.65 -16.17 -8.30
CA LEU A 144 -24.94 -16.23 -9.73
C LEU A 144 -23.67 -16.58 -10.53
N PHE A 145 -22.56 -15.91 -10.28
CA PHE A 145 -21.31 -16.15 -11.02
C PHE A 145 -20.59 -17.42 -10.60
N ALA A 146 -20.80 -17.91 -9.37
CA ALA A 146 -20.28 -19.21 -8.94
C ALA A 146 -21.04 -20.39 -9.60
N ALA A 147 -22.33 -20.21 -9.87
CA ALA A 147 -23.16 -21.22 -10.55
C ALA A 147 -22.92 -21.23 -12.07
N GLU A 148 -22.46 -20.12 -12.65
CA GLU A 148 -22.27 -19.95 -14.08
C GLU A 148 -20.79 -20.14 -14.46
N THR A 149 -20.44 -21.33 -14.93
CA THR A 149 -19.07 -21.68 -15.28
C THR A 149 -18.81 -21.73 -16.80
N SER A 150 -19.88 -21.59 -17.62
CA SER A 150 -19.81 -21.85 -19.05
C SER A 150 -19.34 -20.64 -19.87
N THR A 151 -19.61 -19.41 -19.43
CA THR A 151 -19.37 -18.19 -20.23
C THR A 151 -18.02 -17.54 -19.97
N GLY A 152 -17.35 -17.85 -18.87
CA GLY A 152 -16.07 -17.25 -18.49
C GLY A 152 -16.13 -15.77 -18.06
N THR A 153 -17.34 -15.18 -17.98
CA THR A 153 -17.54 -13.80 -17.54
C THR A 153 -17.00 -13.58 -16.12
N GLN A 154 -16.13 -12.61 -15.93
CA GLN A 154 -15.52 -12.30 -14.63
C GLN A 154 -16.36 -11.31 -13.84
N LEU A 155 -16.63 -11.61 -12.55
CA LEU A 155 -17.29 -10.66 -11.65
C LEU A 155 -16.26 -9.84 -10.88
N ALA A 156 -16.30 -8.50 -11.01
CA ALA A 156 -15.54 -7.56 -10.19
C ALA A 156 -16.49 -6.76 -9.29
N ILE A 157 -16.29 -6.80 -7.97
CA ILE A 157 -17.06 -6.03 -6.98
C ILE A 157 -16.16 -4.96 -6.40
N LEU A 158 -16.58 -3.69 -6.51
CA LEU A 158 -15.84 -2.53 -5.99
C LEU A 158 -16.52 -2.00 -4.72
N ARG A 159 -15.93 -2.19 -3.54
CA ARG A 159 -16.38 -1.56 -2.29
C ARG A 159 -15.75 -0.18 -2.15
N LEU A 160 -16.40 0.82 -2.72
CA LEU A 160 -15.89 2.19 -2.79
C LEU A 160 -15.98 2.90 -1.43
N PRO A 161 -14.92 3.65 -1.04
CA PRO A 161 -14.99 4.62 0.05
C PRO A 161 -15.74 5.89 -0.40
N MET A 162 -15.65 6.95 0.39
CA MET A 162 -16.20 8.25 -0.02
C MET A 162 -15.46 8.77 -1.25
N ILE A 163 -16.18 8.91 -2.35
CA ILE A 163 -15.67 9.55 -3.56
C ILE A 163 -15.71 11.07 -3.38
N TYR A 164 -14.66 11.76 -3.84
CA TYR A 164 -14.59 13.22 -3.79
C TYR A 164 -14.03 13.82 -5.09
N GLY A 165 -14.30 15.10 -5.29
CA GLY A 165 -13.83 15.85 -6.45
C GLY A 165 -14.92 16.76 -7.04
N PRO A 166 -14.60 17.48 -8.14
CA PRO A 166 -15.53 18.43 -8.77
C PRO A 166 -16.87 17.77 -9.14
N GLY A 167 -17.98 18.41 -8.76
CA GLY A 167 -19.33 17.92 -9.07
C GLY A 167 -19.83 16.74 -8.22
N CYS A 168 -19.04 16.22 -7.28
CA CYS A 168 -19.43 15.10 -6.46
C CYS A 168 -20.63 15.43 -5.54
N LYS A 169 -21.54 14.47 -5.43
CA LYS A 169 -22.76 14.54 -4.63
C LYS A 169 -22.54 13.97 -3.22
N GLY A 170 -23.56 14.03 -2.35
CA GLY A 170 -23.55 13.35 -1.06
C GLY A 170 -22.69 14.02 0.01
N ASN A 171 -21.94 13.22 0.79
CA ASN A 171 -21.17 13.69 1.96
C ASN A 171 -20.13 14.75 1.58
N TYR A 172 -19.49 14.63 0.42
CA TYR A 172 -18.53 15.63 -0.05
C TYR A 172 -19.16 17.01 -0.27
N LYS A 173 -20.38 17.06 -0.82
CA LYS A 173 -21.14 18.32 -0.97
C LYS A 173 -21.39 18.99 0.38
N THR A 174 -21.56 18.21 1.45
CA THR A 174 -21.70 18.75 2.82
C THR A 174 -20.40 19.39 3.29
N LEU A 175 -19.24 18.78 3.03
CA LEU A 175 -17.93 19.35 3.36
C LEU A 175 -17.71 20.67 2.59
N VAL A 176 -18.04 20.72 1.32
CA VAL A 176 -18.00 21.96 0.50
C VAL A 176 -18.87 23.06 1.13
N LYS A 177 -20.11 22.73 1.54
CA LYS A 177 -20.99 23.70 2.21
C LYS A 177 -20.41 24.19 3.54
N MET A 178 -19.79 23.29 4.32
CA MET A 178 -19.13 23.67 5.57
C MET A 178 -17.95 24.61 5.31
N ALA A 179 -17.12 24.29 4.34
CA ALA A 179 -16.00 25.13 3.91
C ALA A 179 -16.43 26.52 3.43
N GLN A 180 -17.58 26.62 2.79
CA GLN A 180 -18.13 27.89 2.29
C GLN A 180 -18.84 28.73 3.35
N LYS A 181 -19.39 28.12 4.41
CA LYS A 181 -20.29 28.81 5.36
C LYS A 181 -19.68 29.03 6.74
N LEU A 182 -18.83 28.13 7.20
CA LEU A 182 -18.34 28.20 8.58
C LEU A 182 -17.16 29.16 8.72
N PRO A 183 -17.13 30.04 9.73
CA PRO A 183 -16.00 30.93 9.99
C PRO A 183 -14.85 30.21 10.73
N LEU A 184 -15.16 29.13 11.44
CA LEU A 184 -14.19 28.32 12.19
C LEU A 184 -14.58 26.84 12.12
N PHE A 185 -13.58 25.96 12.25
CA PHE A 185 -13.77 24.51 12.24
C PHE A 185 -12.80 23.83 13.22
N PRO A 186 -13.24 22.75 13.95
CA PRO A 186 -12.35 22.03 14.86
C PRO A 186 -11.22 21.33 14.08
N THR A 187 -10.08 21.14 14.73
CA THR A 187 -8.92 20.41 14.18
C THR A 187 -8.88 18.97 14.67
N TYR A 188 -10.04 18.39 15.03
CA TYR A 188 -10.14 17.04 15.56
C TYR A 188 -9.68 16.02 14.54
N HIS A 189 -8.53 15.40 14.79
CA HIS A 189 -7.92 14.45 13.87
C HIS A 189 -8.74 13.15 13.80
N ASN A 190 -9.13 12.77 12.59
CA ASN A 190 -9.74 11.49 12.27
C ASN A 190 -9.16 10.98 10.94
N GLU A 191 -9.29 9.70 10.67
CA GLU A 191 -8.79 9.08 9.45
C GLU A 191 -9.96 8.52 8.63
N ARG A 192 -9.96 8.80 7.34
CA ARG A 192 -10.95 8.29 6.40
C ARG A 192 -10.29 7.79 5.13
N SER A 193 -10.69 6.61 4.69
CA SER A 193 -10.47 6.20 3.32
C SER A 193 -11.34 7.02 2.40
N VAL A 194 -10.74 7.58 1.38
CA VAL A 194 -11.39 8.39 0.34
C VAL A 194 -10.78 8.01 -1.01
N LEU A 195 -11.46 8.39 -2.10
CA LEU A 195 -10.92 8.20 -3.45
C LEU A 195 -11.34 9.37 -4.34
N ARG A 196 -10.36 10.01 -4.98
CA ARG A 196 -10.62 11.11 -5.91
C ARG A 196 -11.21 10.56 -7.20
N ILE A 197 -12.16 11.28 -7.79
CA ILE A 197 -12.92 10.80 -8.95
C ILE A 197 -12.02 10.45 -10.15
N ASP A 198 -10.98 11.24 -10.41
CA ASP A 198 -10.05 10.97 -11.51
C ASP A 198 -9.14 9.76 -11.24
N HIS A 199 -8.74 9.51 -9.99
CA HIS A 199 -8.03 8.30 -9.60
C HIS A 199 -8.94 7.05 -9.70
N LEU A 200 -10.24 7.20 -9.34
CA LEU A 200 -11.20 6.14 -9.60
C LEU A 200 -11.33 5.86 -11.10
N CYS A 201 -11.41 6.89 -11.94
CA CYS A 201 -11.50 6.71 -13.39
C CYS A 201 -10.28 5.97 -13.96
N GLU A 202 -9.07 6.31 -13.50
CA GLU A 202 -7.86 5.59 -13.91
C GLU A 202 -7.85 4.14 -13.40
N TYR A 203 -8.31 3.92 -12.17
CA TYR A 203 -8.46 2.56 -11.63
C TYR A 203 -9.44 1.72 -12.47
N LEU A 204 -10.60 2.29 -12.85
CA LEU A 204 -11.60 1.61 -13.69
C LEU A 204 -11.06 1.28 -15.07
N ARG A 205 -10.27 2.18 -15.66
CA ARG A 205 -9.59 1.94 -16.94
C ARG A 205 -8.66 0.72 -16.84
N THR A 206 -7.80 0.70 -15.82
CA THR A 206 -6.88 -0.42 -15.57
C THR A 206 -7.61 -1.73 -15.31
N LEU A 207 -8.71 -1.68 -14.55
CA LEU A 207 -9.54 -2.85 -14.26
C LEU A 207 -10.22 -3.41 -15.52
N ALA A 208 -10.71 -2.53 -16.42
CA ALA A 208 -11.28 -2.93 -17.70
C ALA A 208 -10.22 -3.52 -18.64
N GLU A 209 -8.98 -3.03 -18.60
CA GLU A 209 -7.87 -3.60 -19.38
C GLU A 209 -7.47 -4.98 -18.89
N SER A 210 -7.35 -5.18 -17.58
CA SER A 210 -6.96 -6.47 -17.00
C SER A 210 -8.06 -7.54 -17.14
N GLY A 211 -9.34 -7.13 -17.18
CA GLY A 211 -10.47 -8.04 -17.18
C GLY A 211 -10.59 -8.88 -15.89
N GLU A 212 -9.87 -8.53 -14.82
CA GLU A 212 -9.83 -9.30 -13.58
C GLU A 212 -11.17 -9.30 -12.84
N GLY A 213 -11.56 -10.47 -12.32
CA GLY A 213 -12.63 -10.61 -11.36
C GLY A 213 -12.15 -10.63 -9.91
N GLY A 214 -13.04 -10.31 -8.98
CA GLY A 214 -12.74 -10.37 -7.55
C GLY A 214 -13.36 -9.25 -6.75
N LEU A 215 -12.96 -9.13 -5.47
CA LEU A 215 -13.40 -8.08 -4.56
C LEU A 215 -12.29 -7.05 -4.40
N PHE A 216 -12.63 -5.77 -4.61
CA PHE A 216 -11.66 -4.67 -4.66
C PHE A 216 -12.07 -3.50 -3.74
N TRP A 217 -11.06 -2.83 -3.13
CA TRP A 217 -11.23 -1.67 -2.27
C TRP A 217 -10.32 -0.52 -2.75
N PRO A 218 -10.60 0.11 -3.90
CA PRO A 218 -9.79 1.22 -4.38
C PRO A 218 -9.89 2.41 -3.43
N GLN A 219 -8.75 3.01 -3.09
CA GLN A 219 -8.64 4.15 -2.18
C GLN A 219 -7.37 4.94 -2.46
N GLU A 220 -7.28 6.17 -1.92
CA GLU A 220 -6.03 6.96 -1.94
C GLU A 220 -4.93 6.30 -1.10
N ASP A 221 -3.68 6.58 -1.44
CA ASP A 221 -2.52 6.11 -0.68
C ASP A 221 -2.46 6.68 0.74
N ALA A 222 -3.03 7.85 0.97
CA ALA A 222 -3.08 8.49 2.27
C ALA A 222 -4.53 8.63 2.77
N TYR A 223 -4.75 8.34 4.05
CA TYR A 223 -6.03 8.66 4.69
C TYR A 223 -6.18 10.17 4.81
N ARG A 224 -7.43 10.63 4.74
CA ARG A 224 -7.76 12.05 4.85
C ARG A 224 -8.53 12.32 6.13
N SER A 225 -8.26 13.46 6.79
CA SER A 225 -9.09 13.90 7.89
C SER A 225 -10.23 14.81 7.42
N THR A 226 -11.34 14.80 8.14
CA THR A 226 -12.46 15.70 7.83
C THR A 226 -12.06 17.17 7.93
N PRO A 227 -11.32 17.62 8.98
CA PRO A 227 -10.83 19.00 9.06
C PRO A 227 -9.92 19.38 7.89
N ASP A 228 -8.95 18.54 7.54
CA ASP A 228 -8.03 18.86 6.44
C ASP A 228 -8.78 19.08 5.13
N MET A 229 -9.76 18.21 4.83
CA MET A 229 -10.59 18.37 3.63
C MET A 229 -11.41 19.68 3.66
N VAL A 230 -11.94 20.09 4.83
CA VAL A 230 -12.70 21.35 4.96
C VAL A 230 -11.78 22.55 4.78
N PHE A 231 -10.59 22.55 5.37
CA PHE A 231 -9.63 23.64 5.26
C PHE A 231 -9.09 23.80 3.84
N GLU A 232 -8.75 22.70 3.17
CA GLU A 232 -8.31 22.72 1.77
C GLU A 232 -9.41 23.25 0.84
N LEU A 233 -10.67 22.83 1.03
CA LEU A 233 -11.80 23.31 0.26
C LEU A 233 -12.06 24.81 0.47
N ALA A 234 -11.88 25.30 1.69
CA ALA A 234 -12.00 26.72 1.97
C ALA A 234 -10.87 27.50 1.28
N GLN A 235 -9.64 27.04 1.41
CA GLN A 235 -8.48 27.66 0.76
C GLN A 235 -8.63 27.68 -0.77
N ALA A 236 -9.08 26.58 -1.38
CA ALA A 236 -9.35 26.49 -2.80
C ALA A 236 -10.45 27.46 -3.27
N SER A 237 -11.36 27.85 -2.37
CA SER A 237 -12.42 28.85 -2.61
C SER A 237 -12.01 30.29 -2.22
N GLY A 238 -10.73 30.54 -1.93
CA GLY A 238 -10.21 31.84 -1.50
C GLY A 238 -10.68 32.27 -0.10
N ARG A 239 -11.17 31.35 0.74
CA ARG A 239 -11.67 31.64 2.08
C ARG A 239 -10.69 31.13 3.14
N HIS A 240 -10.60 31.90 4.23
CA HIS A 240 -9.89 31.49 5.42
C HIS A 240 -10.86 31.04 6.50
N ILE A 241 -10.68 29.82 7.00
CA ILE A 241 -11.43 29.29 8.16
C ILE A 241 -10.47 29.21 9.36
N PHE A 242 -10.90 29.72 10.51
CA PHE A 242 -10.10 29.66 11.72
C PHE A 242 -10.00 28.22 12.25
N HIS A 243 -8.78 27.78 12.53
CA HIS A 243 -8.46 26.44 13.07
C HIS A 243 -8.74 26.41 14.58
N ALA A 244 -9.95 25.97 14.95
CA ALA A 244 -10.43 26.02 16.33
C ALA A 244 -10.07 24.74 17.12
N GLY A 245 -8.79 24.54 17.41
CA GLY A 245 -8.30 23.37 18.18
C GLY A 245 -8.91 23.24 19.58
N TRP A 246 -9.31 24.34 20.18
CA TRP A 246 -10.00 24.38 21.47
C TRP A 246 -11.39 23.72 21.45
N LEU A 247 -11.98 23.49 20.27
CA LEU A 247 -13.23 22.74 20.12
C LEU A 247 -13.05 21.22 20.19
N ASN A 248 -11.83 20.69 20.07
CA ASN A 248 -11.59 19.25 20.02
C ASN A 248 -12.11 18.48 21.24
N PRO A 249 -12.01 18.97 22.50
CA PRO A 249 -12.62 18.32 23.65
C PRO A 249 -14.14 18.19 23.52
N PHE A 250 -14.80 19.21 22.97
CA PHE A 250 -16.26 19.21 22.78
C PHE A 250 -16.67 18.22 21.69
N VAL A 251 -15.90 18.11 20.60
CA VAL A 251 -16.12 17.07 19.57
C VAL A 251 -16.01 15.68 20.20
N ARG A 252 -14.99 15.45 21.04
CA ARG A 252 -14.81 14.18 21.75
C ARG A 252 -15.97 13.88 22.70
N MET A 253 -16.43 14.87 23.45
CA MET A 253 -17.60 14.74 24.33
C MET A 253 -18.87 14.44 23.54
N ALA A 254 -19.06 15.10 22.39
CA ALA A 254 -20.21 14.87 21.53
C ALA A 254 -20.34 13.42 21.03
N PHE A 255 -19.25 12.65 20.94
CA PHE A 255 -19.29 11.22 20.59
C PHE A 255 -20.11 10.38 21.58
N TYR A 256 -20.20 10.83 22.82
CA TYR A 256 -20.90 10.12 23.90
C TYR A 256 -22.34 10.55 24.06
N LEU A 257 -22.77 11.63 23.39
CA LEU A 257 -24.16 12.08 23.45
C LEU A 257 -25.11 11.01 22.89
N PRO A 258 -26.26 10.78 23.53
CA PRO A 258 -27.27 9.87 23.01
C PRO A 258 -27.98 10.44 21.78
N GLY A 259 -28.59 9.59 20.99
CA GLY A 259 -29.46 9.97 19.88
C GLY A 259 -28.74 10.62 18.68
N LYS A 260 -29.46 11.51 18.00
CA LYS A 260 -29.01 12.16 16.74
C LYS A 260 -27.72 12.98 16.87
N PRO A 261 -27.50 13.81 17.93
CA PRO A 261 -26.28 14.61 18.04
C PRO A 261 -24.99 13.77 18.07
N GLY A 262 -24.98 12.72 18.88
CA GLY A 262 -23.81 11.82 18.98
C GLY A 262 -23.56 11.05 17.69
N LYS A 263 -24.61 10.58 17.02
CA LYS A 263 -24.49 9.93 15.71
C LYS A 263 -23.90 10.88 14.68
N LEU A 264 -24.34 12.14 14.64
CA LEU A 264 -23.84 13.15 13.71
C LEU A 264 -22.36 13.47 13.97
N ALA A 265 -21.97 13.65 15.22
CA ALA A 265 -20.58 13.88 15.60
C ALA A 265 -19.67 12.72 15.16
N ARG A 266 -20.06 11.47 15.44
CA ARG A 266 -19.34 10.28 15.01
C ARG A 266 -19.33 10.13 13.49
N LYS A 267 -20.42 10.46 12.79
CA LYS A 267 -20.46 10.46 11.33
C LYS A 267 -19.51 11.50 10.73
N ALA A 268 -19.39 12.68 11.34
CA ALA A 268 -18.51 13.74 10.84
C ALA A 268 -17.04 13.51 11.18
N PHE A 269 -16.75 13.09 12.41
CA PHE A 269 -15.39 13.02 12.95
C PHE A 269 -14.93 11.60 13.34
N GLY A 270 -15.76 10.58 13.15
CA GLY A 270 -15.35 9.19 13.37
C GLY A 270 -14.35 8.70 12.33
N THR A 271 -13.42 7.85 12.74
CA THR A 271 -12.48 7.17 11.84
C THR A 271 -13.17 5.99 11.15
N LEU A 272 -13.04 5.93 9.83
CA LEU A 272 -13.49 4.81 9.00
C LEU A 272 -12.47 4.61 7.89
N THR A 273 -11.65 3.58 8.02
CA THR A 273 -10.56 3.29 7.08
C THR A 273 -10.60 1.87 6.58
N ILE A 274 -10.16 1.69 5.35
CA ILE A 274 -9.84 0.41 4.75
C ILE A 274 -8.35 0.18 4.94
N ALA A 275 -7.94 -0.97 5.46
CA ALA A 275 -6.52 -1.32 5.53
C ALA A 275 -5.91 -1.31 4.11
N ARG A 276 -4.71 -0.80 3.97
CA ARG A 276 -4.05 -0.62 2.66
C ARG A 276 -3.85 -1.93 1.89
N ASN A 277 -3.87 -3.06 2.61
CA ASN A 277 -3.80 -4.41 2.07
C ASN A 277 -5.18 -5.08 1.88
N ALA A 278 -6.28 -4.45 2.30
CA ALA A 278 -7.62 -4.95 2.01
C ALA A 278 -7.84 -4.90 0.48
N GLY A 279 -8.25 -6.00 -0.13
CA GLY A 279 -8.46 -6.10 -1.58
C GLY A 279 -7.25 -6.54 -2.40
N ARG A 280 -6.10 -6.65 -1.81
CA ARG A 280 -5.14 -7.58 -2.39
C ARG A 280 -5.74 -8.98 -2.17
N LYS A 281 -6.21 -9.66 -3.24
CA LYS A 281 -6.49 -11.11 -3.21
C LYS A 281 -5.41 -11.71 -2.32
N GLU A 282 -5.73 -12.73 -1.49
CA GLU A 282 -4.67 -13.57 -0.95
C GLU A 282 -3.76 -13.89 -2.12
N LYS A 283 -2.77 -13.02 -2.31
CA LYS A 283 -1.75 -13.29 -3.28
C LYS A 283 -1.10 -14.56 -2.77
N LYS A 284 -0.99 -15.57 -3.64
CA LYS A 284 0.11 -16.52 -3.64
C LYS A 284 1.17 -15.96 -2.71
N GLU A 285 1.55 -16.67 -1.68
CA GLU A 285 2.57 -16.26 -0.70
C GLU A 285 3.58 -15.32 -1.35
N PRO A 286 3.78 -14.07 -0.85
CA PRO A 286 4.58 -13.10 -1.58
C PRO A 286 5.96 -13.67 -1.84
N LEU A 287 6.42 -13.59 -3.07
CA LEU A 287 7.79 -13.98 -3.37
C LEU A 287 8.74 -12.99 -2.72
N VAL A 288 9.67 -13.48 -1.91
CA VAL A 288 10.70 -12.66 -1.27
C VAL A 288 12.03 -12.90 -1.99
N SER A 289 12.55 -11.84 -2.64
CA SER A 289 13.89 -11.89 -3.20
C SER A 289 14.91 -11.53 -2.12
N ILE A 290 15.79 -12.46 -1.80
CA ILE A 290 16.97 -12.20 -0.98
C ILE A 290 18.14 -11.95 -1.92
N ILE A 291 18.92 -10.91 -1.65
CA ILE A 291 20.10 -10.55 -2.44
C ILE A 291 21.31 -10.59 -1.51
N THR A 292 22.31 -11.40 -1.83
CA THR A 292 23.64 -11.38 -1.20
C THR A 292 24.65 -10.84 -2.18
N VAL A 293 25.40 -9.81 -1.77
CA VAL A 293 26.52 -9.28 -2.54
C VAL A 293 27.82 -9.83 -2.00
N SER A 294 28.72 -10.27 -2.86
CA SER A 294 29.99 -10.92 -2.48
C SER A 294 31.16 -10.43 -3.32
N TYR A 295 32.31 -10.34 -2.69
CA TYR A 295 33.59 -10.13 -3.36
C TYR A 295 34.72 -10.69 -2.49
N ASN A 296 35.42 -11.74 -2.94
CA ASN A 296 36.46 -12.49 -2.22
C ASN A 296 35.97 -12.87 -0.80
N SER A 297 34.86 -13.59 -0.73
CA SER A 297 34.14 -13.91 0.52
C SER A 297 34.19 -15.43 0.87
N GLU A 298 35.19 -16.17 0.41
CA GLU A 298 35.27 -17.64 0.58
C GLU A 298 35.16 -18.10 2.06
N GLN A 299 35.55 -17.24 3.02
CA GLN A 299 35.55 -17.61 4.44
C GLN A 299 34.19 -17.44 5.12
N THR A 300 33.31 -16.58 4.59
CA THR A 300 32.08 -16.17 5.29
C THR A 300 30.81 -16.54 4.52
N LEU A 301 30.84 -16.55 3.19
CA LEU A 301 29.67 -16.70 2.33
C LEU A 301 28.87 -17.98 2.62
N ALA A 302 29.55 -19.10 2.92
CA ALA A 302 28.86 -20.35 3.25
C ALA A 302 27.89 -20.19 4.44
N HIS A 303 28.27 -19.45 5.47
CA HIS A 303 27.42 -19.18 6.63
C HIS A 303 26.18 -18.33 6.26
N THR A 304 26.35 -17.31 5.42
CA THR A 304 25.25 -16.52 4.89
C THR A 304 24.26 -17.39 4.11
N ILE A 305 24.74 -18.26 3.21
CA ILE A 305 23.88 -19.15 2.41
C ILE A 305 23.12 -20.13 3.31
N GLU A 306 23.78 -20.73 4.31
CA GLU A 306 23.12 -21.63 5.28
C GLU A 306 21.99 -20.92 6.03
N SER A 307 22.15 -19.63 6.35
CA SER A 307 21.09 -18.85 7.02
C SER A 307 19.87 -18.62 6.12
N VAL A 308 20.05 -18.52 4.81
CA VAL A 308 18.96 -18.45 3.84
C VAL A 308 18.29 -19.81 3.66
N LEU A 309 19.07 -20.89 3.60
CA LEU A 309 18.55 -22.26 3.61
C LEU A 309 17.71 -22.58 4.86
N ALA A 310 18.07 -22.02 6.01
CA ALA A 310 17.39 -22.25 7.28
C ALA A 310 16.11 -21.43 7.47
N GLN A 311 15.73 -20.57 6.51
CA GLN A 311 14.53 -19.74 6.67
C GLN A 311 13.27 -20.60 6.77
N THR A 312 12.36 -20.24 7.69
CA THR A 312 11.06 -20.90 7.86
C THR A 312 10.09 -20.60 6.71
N TYR A 313 10.22 -19.45 6.10
CA TYR A 313 9.49 -19.07 4.90
C TYR A 313 10.05 -19.78 3.66
N THR A 314 9.19 -20.25 2.77
CA THR A 314 9.61 -21.12 1.66
C THR A 314 9.55 -20.47 0.27
N ASN A 315 8.71 -19.45 0.07
CA ASN A 315 8.57 -18.81 -1.23
C ASN A 315 9.66 -17.74 -1.43
N ILE A 316 10.89 -18.19 -1.64
CA ILE A 316 12.09 -17.36 -1.73
C ILE A 316 12.72 -17.48 -3.12
N GLU A 317 13.12 -16.34 -3.66
CA GLU A 317 14.07 -16.19 -4.74
C GLU A 317 15.40 -15.70 -4.12
N TYR A 318 16.51 -16.36 -4.42
CA TYR A 318 17.80 -16.00 -3.85
C TYR A 318 18.82 -15.67 -4.93
N TRP A 319 19.30 -14.43 -4.91
CA TRP A 319 20.33 -13.92 -5.81
C TRP A 319 21.66 -13.75 -5.08
N ILE A 320 22.72 -14.34 -5.60
CA ILE A 320 24.09 -14.01 -5.23
C ILE A 320 24.70 -13.18 -6.37
N ILE A 321 25.13 -11.97 -6.05
CA ILE A 321 25.78 -11.05 -6.97
C ILE A 321 27.24 -10.96 -6.56
N ASP A 322 28.09 -11.56 -7.34
CA ASP A 322 29.52 -11.64 -7.10
C ASP A 322 30.29 -10.64 -7.99
N GLY A 323 31.18 -9.86 -7.40
CA GLY A 323 31.98 -8.82 -8.03
C GLY A 323 33.19 -9.35 -8.83
N ALA A 324 33.09 -10.52 -9.46
CA ALA A 324 34.18 -11.24 -10.12
C ALA A 324 35.30 -11.63 -9.13
N SER A 325 34.95 -12.36 -8.09
CA SER A 325 35.88 -12.88 -7.08
C SER A 325 36.98 -13.75 -7.71
N ARG A 326 38.14 -13.73 -7.06
CA ARG A 326 39.33 -14.47 -7.50
C ARG A 326 39.69 -15.63 -6.58
N ASP A 327 39.00 -15.77 -5.47
CA ASP A 327 39.07 -16.85 -4.51
C ASP A 327 38.02 -17.93 -4.80
N ARG A 328 37.74 -18.80 -3.85
CA ARG A 328 36.74 -19.86 -4.00
C ARG A 328 35.27 -19.41 -3.81
N THR A 329 34.99 -18.10 -3.77
CA THR A 329 33.65 -17.57 -3.54
C THR A 329 32.64 -18.16 -4.55
N VAL A 330 32.93 -18.13 -5.86
CA VAL A 330 32.03 -18.65 -6.90
C VAL A 330 31.86 -20.16 -6.81
N GLU A 331 32.93 -20.93 -6.52
CA GLU A 331 32.88 -22.38 -6.28
C GLU A 331 31.90 -22.70 -5.14
N ILE A 332 32.00 -21.96 -4.04
CA ILE A 332 31.12 -22.12 -2.88
C ILE A 332 29.66 -21.86 -3.29
N THR A 333 29.35 -20.78 -4.02
CA THR A 333 27.98 -20.50 -4.45
C THR A 333 27.37 -21.67 -5.23
N GLU A 334 28.12 -22.23 -6.17
CA GLU A 334 27.63 -23.32 -7.00
C GLU A 334 27.48 -24.63 -6.21
N SER A 335 28.27 -24.86 -5.20
CA SER A 335 28.17 -26.05 -4.34
C SER A 335 26.85 -26.13 -3.55
N TYR A 336 26.19 -25.00 -3.32
CA TYR A 336 24.90 -24.94 -2.63
C TYR A 336 23.67 -25.05 -3.53
N ARG A 337 23.82 -24.98 -4.85
CA ARG A 337 22.73 -24.96 -5.83
C ARG A 337 21.71 -26.08 -5.59
N SER A 338 22.18 -27.32 -5.60
CA SER A 338 21.28 -28.48 -5.44
C SER A 338 20.51 -28.46 -4.12
N ARG A 339 21.11 -27.98 -3.03
CA ARG A 339 20.46 -27.89 -1.71
C ARG A 339 19.39 -26.80 -1.67
N LEU A 340 19.66 -25.64 -2.30
CA LEU A 340 18.73 -24.51 -2.38
C LEU A 340 17.52 -24.87 -3.27
N GLU A 341 17.77 -25.45 -4.44
CA GLU A 341 16.73 -25.90 -5.37
C GLU A 341 15.87 -27.02 -4.76
N ALA A 342 16.47 -27.99 -4.07
CA ALA A 342 15.74 -29.05 -3.37
C ALA A 342 14.81 -28.51 -2.25
N ARG A 343 15.15 -27.35 -1.69
CA ARG A 343 14.31 -26.62 -0.72
C ARG A 343 13.19 -25.81 -1.39
N GLY A 344 13.15 -25.73 -2.72
CA GLY A 344 12.21 -24.93 -3.48
C GLY A 344 12.58 -23.46 -3.60
N ILE A 345 13.83 -23.10 -3.30
CA ILE A 345 14.33 -21.73 -3.46
C ILE A 345 14.74 -21.50 -4.91
N HIS A 346 14.22 -20.46 -5.54
CA HIS A 346 14.64 -20.04 -6.87
C HIS A 346 16.01 -19.40 -6.80
N TYR A 347 17.07 -20.15 -7.14
CA TYR A 347 18.46 -19.77 -6.90
C TYR A 347 19.15 -19.27 -8.18
N HIS A 348 19.80 -18.10 -8.05
CA HIS A 348 20.50 -17.42 -9.14
C HIS A 348 21.86 -16.90 -8.69
N VAL A 349 22.86 -17.00 -9.56
CA VAL A 349 24.19 -16.43 -9.37
C VAL A 349 24.55 -15.58 -10.56
N LEU A 350 25.04 -14.37 -10.31
CA LEU A 350 25.59 -13.46 -11.31
C LEU A 350 26.99 -13.05 -10.86
N SER A 351 28.03 -13.52 -11.54
CA SER A 351 29.43 -13.14 -11.25
C SER A 351 29.97 -12.32 -12.42
N GLU A 352 30.18 -11.03 -12.17
CA GLU A 352 30.75 -10.08 -13.13
C GLU A 352 31.37 -8.88 -12.40
N PRO A 353 32.34 -8.17 -12.99
CA PRO A 353 32.90 -6.96 -12.39
C PRO A 353 31.83 -5.93 -12.06
N ASP A 354 31.96 -5.26 -10.92
CA ASP A 354 31.09 -4.19 -10.48
C ASP A 354 31.83 -2.92 -10.08
N GLY A 355 31.08 -1.82 -9.92
CA GLY A 355 31.56 -0.52 -9.45
C GLY A 355 31.61 -0.40 -7.92
N GLY A 356 31.46 -1.51 -7.18
CA GLY A 356 31.41 -1.57 -5.72
C GLY A 356 30.08 -2.09 -5.19
N ILE A 357 29.98 -2.22 -3.86
CA ILE A 357 28.87 -2.90 -3.16
C ILE A 357 27.47 -2.43 -3.59
N TYR A 358 27.24 -1.14 -3.80
CA TYR A 358 25.92 -0.61 -4.20
C TYR A 358 25.61 -0.83 -5.68
N ASP A 359 26.63 -0.98 -6.54
CA ASP A 359 26.40 -1.42 -7.91
C ASP A 359 25.98 -2.90 -7.93
N ALA A 360 26.65 -3.75 -7.16
CA ALA A 360 26.27 -5.15 -6.98
C ALA A 360 24.82 -5.26 -6.43
N MET A 361 24.48 -4.49 -5.38
CA MET A 361 23.10 -4.44 -4.84
C MET A 361 22.09 -4.02 -5.90
N ASN A 362 22.39 -2.97 -6.70
CA ASN A 362 21.51 -2.52 -7.77
C ASN A 362 21.35 -3.56 -8.89
N LYS A 363 22.39 -4.35 -9.22
CA LYS A 363 22.28 -5.48 -10.14
C LYS A 363 21.30 -6.52 -9.60
N GLY A 364 21.42 -6.87 -8.30
CA GLY A 364 20.47 -7.77 -7.65
C GLY A 364 19.04 -7.24 -7.68
N ILE A 365 18.83 -5.96 -7.35
CA ILE A 365 17.51 -5.31 -7.38
C ILE A 365 16.88 -5.33 -8.79
N ARG A 366 17.67 -5.11 -9.84
CA ARG A 366 17.17 -5.17 -11.23
C ARG A 366 16.70 -6.57 -11.63
N ASN A 367 17.39 -7.59 -11.18
CA ASN A 367 17.09 -8.98 -11.49
C ASN A 367 16.00 -9.59 -10.60
N ALA A 368 15.83 -9.09 -9.39
CA ALA A 368 14.84 -9.58 -8.42
C ALA A 368 13.41 -9.47 -8.95
N THR A 369 12.64 -10.58 -8.84
CA THR A 369 11.25 -10.67 -9.32
C THR A 369 10.23 -10.67 -8.17
N GLY A 370 10.68 -10.79 -6.92
CA GLY A 370 9.82 -10.85 -5.75
C GLY A 370 9.07 -9.55 -5.44
N ASP A 371 8.04 -9.68 -4.64
CA ASP A 371 7.22 -8.56 -4.12
C ASP A 371 7.96 -7.76 -3.03
N ILE A 372 8.83 -8.44 -2.28
CA ILE A 372 9.62 -7.91 -1.16
C ILE A 372 11.08 -8.25 -1.43
N ILE A 373 11.98 -7.31 -1.16
CA ILE A 373 13.43 -7.51 -1.31
C ILE A 373 14.10 -7.32 0.05
N GLY A 374 14.90 -8.30 0.47
CA GLY A 374 15.87 -8.22 1.55
C GLY A 374 17.28 -8.29 1.00
N ILE A 375 18.21 -7.51 1.56
CA ILE A 375 19.62 -7.50 1.15
C ILE A 375 20.47 -7.83 2.36
N ILE A 376 21.36 -8.82 2.22
CA ILE A 376 22.28 -9.24 3.25
C ILE A 376 23.67 -9.44 2.65
N ASN A 377 24.71 -8.92 3.32
CA ASN A 377 26.09 -9.07 2.86
C ASN A 377 26.61 -10.48 3.12
N SER A 378 27.69 -10.85 2.45
CA SER A 378 28.31 -12.18 2.51
C SER A 378 29.03 -12.52 3.81
N ASP A 379 29.08 -11.60 4.78
CA ASP A 379 29.64 -11.75 6.12
C ASP A 379 28.59 -11.66 7.24
N ASP A 380 27.31 -11.40 6.86
CA ASP A 380 26.16 -11.33 7.76
C ASP A 380 25.23 -12.55 7.57
N TRP A 381 24.33 -12.83 8.52
CA TRP A 381 23.38 -13.93 8.41
C TRP A 381 22.06 -13.64 9.10
N TYR A 382 20.97 -14.22 8.56
CA TYR A 382 19.62 -14.10 9.10
C TYR A 382 19.36 -15.05 10.28
N GLU A 383 18.45 -14.65 11.18
CA GLU A 383 17.76 -15.57 12.07
C GLU A 383 16.71 -16.39 11.28
N PRO A 384 16.38 -17.63 11.70
CA PRO A 384 15.50 -18.52 10.90
C PRO A 384 14.12 -17.94 10.55
N GLU A 385 13.55 -17.10 11.41
CA GLU A 385 12.22 -16.49 11.21
C GLU A 385 12.27 -15.12 10.53
N ALA A 386 13.42 -14.67 10.05
CA ALA A 386 13.59 -13.31 9.55
C ALA A 386 12.65 -13.00 8.38
N VAL A 387 12.60 -13.86 7.36
CA VAL A 387 11.75 -13.68 6.18
C VAL A 387 10.28 -13.85 6.53
N GLN A 388 9.92 -14.83 7.34
CA GLN A 388 8.56 -15.03 7.82
C GLN A 388 8.03 -13.80 8.55
N THR A 389 8.82 -13.26 9.50
CA THR A 389 8.48 -12.05 10.25
C THR A 389 8.32 -10.83 9.34
N ALA A 390 9.17 -10.72 8.32
CA ALA A 390 9.05 -9.66 7.33
C ALA A 390 7.73 -9.77 6.56
N VAL A 391 7.41 -10.93 6.00
CA VAL A 391 6.16 -11.18 5.26
C VAL A 391 4.94 -10.87 6.12
N GLU A 392 4.89 -11.35 7.35
CA GLU A 392 3.79 -11.08 8.29
C GLU A 392 3.65 -9.59 8.60
N THR A 393 4.78 -8.87 8.78
CA THR A 393 4.79 -7.43 9.01
C THR A 393 4.22 -6.68 7.81
N PHE A 394 4.65 -7.02 6.58
CA PHE A 394 4.12 -6.42 5.36
C PHE A 394 2.62 -6.72 5.18
N ARG A 395 2.18 -7.93 5.47
CA ARG A 395 0.75 -8.32 5.42
C ARG A 395 -0.08 -7.52 6.42
N LYS A 396 0.37 -7.47 7.68
CA LYS A 396 -0.35 -6.84 8.78
C LYS A 396 -0.43 -5.32 8.67
N THR A 397 0.65 -4.69 8.21
CA THR A 397 0.75 -3.22 8.26
C THR A 397 0.57 -2.56 6.90
N GLY A 398 0.83 -3.27 5.81
CA GLY A 398 0.88 -2.70 4.47
C GLY A 398 2.07 -1.76 4.25
N CYS A 399 3.13 -1.82 5.09
CA CYS A 399 4.26 -0.91 5.03
C CYS A 399 5.03 -0.97 3.70
N ASP A 400 5.79 0.08 3.41
CA ASP A 400 6.69 0.15 2.26
C ASP A 400 8.08 -0.40 2.60
N LEU A 401 8.47 -0.26 3.87
CA LEU A 401 9.76 -0.70 4.40
C LEU A 401 9.60 -1.12 5.86
N MET A 402 10.24 -2.22 6.23
CA MET A 402 10.41 -2.62 7.63
C MET A 402 11.88 -2.85 7.97
N TYR A 403 12.23 -2.70 9.22
CA TYR A 403 13.52 -3.11 9.79
C TYR A 403 13.38 -3.51 11.25
N ALA A 404 14.38 -4.24 11.77
CA ALA A 404 14.30 -4.86 13.07
C ALA A 404 15.61 -4.73 13.86
N ASN A 405 15.64 -5.28 15.07
CA ASN A 405 16.86 -5.39 15.85
C ASN A 405 17.88 -6.29 15.15
N ILE A 406 19.15 -6.03 15.41
CA ILE A 406 20.26 -6.81 14.90
C ILE A 406 21.18 -7.22 16.05
N ARG A 407 21.72 -8.43 16.01
CA ARG A 407 22.78 -8.88 16.91
C ARG A 407 24.13 -8.53 16.30
N MET A 408 24.92 -7.78 17.03
CA MET A 408 26.26 -7.37 16.64
C MET A 408 27.24 -8.37 17.25
N GLN A 409 28.09 -9.01 16.43
CA GLN A 409 29.13 -9.93 16.87
C GLN A 409 30.50 -9.26 16.74
N LYS A 410 31.22 -9.16 17.85
CA LYS A 410 32.57 -8.60 17.87
C LYS A 410 33.62 -9.67 17.52
N ALA A 411 34.84 -9.23 17.19
CA ALA A 411 35.95 -10.12 16.87
C ALA A 411 36.35 -11.05 18.05
N ASP A 412 36.07 -10.67 19.31
CA ASP A 412 36.28 -11.48 20.50
C ASP A 412 35.18 -12.53 20.74
N GLY A 413 34.21 -12.64 19.85
CA GLY A 413 33.06 -13.54 19.96
C GLY A 413 31.91 -13.01 20.83
N SER A 414 32.08 -11.91 21.55
CA SER A 414 31.01 -11.31 22.35
C SER A 414 29.94 -10.68 21.47
N THR A 415 28.70 -10.70 21.96
CA THR A 415 27.56 -10.17 21.19
C THR A 415 26.77 -9.17 22.01
N PHE A 416 26.12 -8.21 21.30
CA PHE A 416 25.12 -7.34 21.88
C PHE A 416 24.00 -7.02 20.86
N VAL A 417 22.82 -6.67 21.34
CA VAL A 417 21.69 -6.32 20.47
C VAL A 417 21.64 -4.81 20.25
N LYS A 418 21.73 -4.41 18.98
CA LYS A 418 21.44 -3.04 18.54
C LYS A 418 19.97 -2.96 18.18
N ARG A 419 19.21 -2.18 18.96
CA ARG A 419 17.77 -2.06 18.79
C ARG A 419 17.39 -1.12 17.65
N ALA A 420 16.44 -1.53 16.82
CA ALA A 420 15.78 -0.71 15.83
C ALA A 420 14.84 0.31 16.49
N ARG A 421 14.85 1.56 16.02
CA ARG A 421 13.99 2.63 16.56
C ARG A 421 13.54 3.58 15.47
N THR A 422 12.28 3.97 15.52
CA THR A 422 11.77 5.09 14.70
C THR A 422 11.59 6.31 15.59
N ARG A 423 12.33 7.38 15.28
CA ARG A 423 12.35 8.61 16.05
C ARG A 423 12.10 9.83 15.16
N LYS A 424 11.60 10.92 15.75
CA LYS A 424 11.50 12.22 15.06
C LYS A 424 12.90 12.66 14.55
N PHE A 425 13.91 12.53 15.39
CA PHE A 425 15.32 12.76 15.08
C PHE A 425 15.98 11.40 14.80
N GLN A 426 15.99 10.98 13.56
CA GLN A 426 16.50 9.69 13.14
C GLN A 426 18.01 9.73 12.89
N THR A 427 18.73 8.80 13.47
CA THR A 427 20.17 8.62 13.30
C THR A 427 20.51 7.27 12.66
N SER A 428 21.72 7.12 12.13
CA SER A 428 22.17 5.84 11.60
C SER A 428 22.30 4.73 12.67
N ARG A 429 22.31 5.11 13.95
CA ARG A 429 22.29 4.17 15.07
C ARG A 429 20.91 3.55 15.33
N ASP A 430 19.84 4.19 14.85
CA ASP A 430 18.47 3.73 15.04
C ASP A 430 18.02 2.73 13.95
N TRP A 431 18.81 2.55 12.89
CA TRP A 431 18.48 1.73 11.73
C TRP A 431 19.52 0.63 11.50
N ASN A 432 19.09 -0.51 10.94
CA ASN A 432 19.91 -1.69 10.69
C ASN A 432 19.69 -2.19 9.25
N HIS A 433 20.72 -2.08 8.40
CA HIS A 433 20.64 -2.51 7.00
C HIS A 433 20.28 -4.00 6.85
N PRO A 434 20.98 -4.96 7.49
CA PRO A 434 20.74 -6.40 7.28
C PRO A 434 19.34 -6.88 7.67
N THR A 435 18.62 -6.13 8.53
CA THR A 435 17.26 -6.47 8.93
C THR A 435 16.19 -5.71 8.14
N THR A 436 16.61 -4.97 7.09
CA THR A 436 15.73 -4.14 6.30
C THR A 436 15.15 -4.92 5.13
N PHE A 437 13.82 -5.00 5.09
CA PHE A 437 13.06 -5.51 3.96
C PHE A 437 12.23 -4.40 3.36
N VAL A 438 12.13 -4.35 2.03
CA VAL A 438 11.53 -3.25 1.27
C VAL A 438 10.63 -3.80 0.16
N ARG A 439 9.50 -3.13 -0.11
CA ARG A 439 8.73 -3.45 -1.31
C ARG A 439 9.59 -3.27 -2.55
N ALA A 440 9.56 -4.25 -3.44
CA ALA A 440 10.36 -4.24 -4.65
C ALA A 440 10.17 -2.97 -5.49
N GLU A 441 8.94 -2.46 -5.57
CA GLU A 441 8.62 -1.21 -6.28
C GLU A 441 9.38 0.01 -5.75
N CYS A 442 9.67 0.06 -4.43
CA CYS A 442 10.43 1.14 -3.84
C CYS A 442 11.89 1.10 -4.27
N TYR A 443 12.54 -0.07 -4.22
CA TYR A 443 13.92 -0.22 -4.69
C TYR A 443 14.05 -0.01 -6.21
N LYS A 444 13.12 -0.56 -7.01
CA LYS A 444 13.15 -0.42 -8.47
C LYS A 444 12.97 1.04 -8.91
N LYS A 445 12.12 1.78 -8.21
CA LYS A 445 11.89 3.20 -8.50
C LYS A 445 13.02 4.10 -7.98
N TYR A 446 13.67 3.73 -6.89
CA TYR A 446 14.69 4.53 -6.20
C TYR A 446 15.92 3.65 -5.90
N PRO A 447 16.73 3.28 -6.90
CA PRO A 447 17.93 2.47 -6.68
C PRO A 447 18.97 3.23 -5.84
N PHE A 448 19.97 2.53 -5.32
CA PHE A 448 21.11 3.14 -4.63
C PHE A 448 21.87 4.08 -5.57
N ARG A 449 22.24 5.23 -5.08
CA ARG A 449 22.83 6.33 -5.88
C ARG A 449 24.32 6.14 -6.19
N GLN A 450 25.00 5.26 -5.51
CA GLN A 450 26.44 4.96 -5.64
C GLN A 450 27.34 6.18 -5.34
N LEU A 451 26.95 6.99 -4.36
CA LEU A 451 27.65 8.23 -4.00
C LEU A 451 28.68 8.04 -2.87
N GLY A 452 28.53 7.02 -2.05
CA GLY A 452 29.40 6.78 -0.91
C GLY A 452 29.10 5.49 -0.15
N ILE A 453 29.81 5.27 0.95
CA ILE A 453 29.73 4.03 1.75
C ILE A 453 28.48 3.93 2.65
N HIS A 454 27.54 4.84 2.55
CA HIS A 454 26.31 4.91 3.36
C HIS A 454 25.05 5.12 2.48
N ASP A 455 25.08 4.68 1.22
CA ASP A 455 23.96 4.90 0.30
C ASP A 455 22.70 4.13 0.72
N ASP A 456 22.86 3.02 1.41
CA ASP A 456 21.80 2.26 2.06
C ASP A 456 21.03 3.10 3.09
N TYR A 457 21.77 3.80 3.97
CA TYR A 457 21.16 4.75 4.91
C TYR A 457 20.58 5.98 4.20
N GLY A 458 21.21 6.41 3.12
CA GLY A 458 20.70 7.47 2.25
C GLY A 458 19.36 7.13 1.62
N PHE A 459 19.21 5.90 1.14
CA PHE A 459 17.93 5.35 0.65
C PHE A 459 16.86 5.33 1.75
N PHE A 460 17.18 4.81 2.94
CA PHE A 460 16.26 4.80 4.08
C PHE A 460 15.74 6.20 4.40
N LEU A 461 16.63 7.20 4.48
CA LEU A 461 16.26 8.60 4.73
C LEU A 461 15.40 9.19 3.60
N GLN A 462 15.66 8.80 2.35
CA GLN A 462 14.83 9.18 1.20
C GLN A 462 13.41 8.65 1.35
N MET A 463 13.24 7.36 1.64
CA MET A 463 11.92 6.73 1.86
C MET A 463 11.15 7.45 2.96
N ARG A 464 11.82 7.75 4.06
CA ARG A 464 11.24 8.48 5.19
C ARG A 464 10.80 9.90 4.80
N LYS A 465 11.63 10.64 4.05
CA LYS A 465 11.32 12.00 3.61
C LYS A 465 10.14 12.05 2.64
N MET A 466 9.96 11.00 1.87
CA MET A 466 8.84 10.83 0.94
C MET A 466 7.53 10.40 1.63
N GLY A 467 7.52 10.26 2.96
CA GLY A 467 6.34 9.84 3.70
C GLY A 467 5.97 8.37 3.52
N LYS A 468 6.93 7.54 3.08
CA LYS A 468 6.72 6.09 2.98
C LYS A 468 6.44 5.48 4.35
N GLN A 469 5.58 4.49 4.39
CA GLN A 469 5.23 3.82 5.64
C GLN A 469 6.36 2.90 6.09
N ILE A 470 7.02 3.27 7.19
CA ILE A 470 8.16 2.55 7.75
C ILE A 470 7.75 1.94 9.10
N VAL A 471 8.01 0.65 9.27
CA VAL A 471 7.68 -0.10 10.50
C VAL A 471 8.95 -0.67 11.12
N THR A 472 9.05 -0.61 12.45
CA THR A 472 10.09 -1.29 13.22
C THR A 472 9.53 -2.49 13.95
N VAL A 473 10.29 -3.59 13.98
CA VAL A 473 9.93 -4.82 14.68
C VAL A 473 10.92 -5.03 15.84
N ASP A 474 10.39 -5.25 17.05
CA ASP A 474 11.21 -5.50 18.26
C ASP A 474 11.57 -6.99 18.37
N GLN A 475 12.27 -7.49 17.36
CA GLN A 475 12.81 -8.86 17.28
C GLN A 475 14.17 -8.80 16.61
N VAL A 476 15.10 -9.66 16.99
CA VAL A 476 16.39 -9.82 16.29
C VAL A 476 16.14 -10.66 15.05
N LEU A 477 16.43 -10.11 13.86
CA LEU A 477 16.21 -10.79 12.57
C LEU A 477 17.51 -11.11 11.83
N ALA A 478 18.63 -10.49 12.20
CA ALA A 478 19.91 -10.75 11.57
C ALA A 478 21.06 -10.60 12.57
N ASN A 479 22.20 -11.15 12.18
CA ASN A 479 23.46 -11.03 12.87
C ASN A 479 24.46 -10.30 11.98
N PHE A 480 25.23 -9.40 12.56
CA PHE A 480 26.21 -8.57 11.87
C PHE A 480 27.60 -8.82 12.40
N HIS A 481 28.53 -9.21 11.52
CA HIS A 481 29.92 -9.38 11.87
C HIS A 481 30.67 -8.04 11.90
N MET A 482 31.24 -7.68 13.07
CA MET A 482 31.96 -6.42 13.23
C MET A 482 33.43 -6.59 12.82
N GLY A 483 33.73 -6.40 11.53
CA GLY A 483 35.10 -6.55 11.00
C GLY A 483 35.31 -5.95 9.62
N GLY A 484 34.21 -5.53 8.98
CA GLY A 484 34.21 -5.06 7.59
C GLY A 484 34.85 -3.67 7.36
N ALA A 485 34.90 -3.25 6.10
CA ALA A 485 35.57 -2.05 5.57
C ALA A 485 35.19 -0.71 6.22
N SER A 486 34.07 -0.62 6.96
CA SER A 486 33.59 0.60 7.61
C SER A 486 34.27 0.91 8.97
N ASN A 487 35.16 0.06 9.49
CA ASN A 487 35.73 0.19 10.84
C ASN A 487 37.19 0.68 10.93
N HIS A 488 37.76 1.20 9.83
CA HIS A 488 39.11 1.76 9.89
C HIS A 488 39.20 2.99 10.80
N LYS A 489 40.10 2.96 11.79
CA LYS A 489 40.33 4.00 12.81
C LYS A 489 41.29 5.11 12.32
N ASP A 490 41.20 5.55 11.07
CA ASP A 490 42.00 6.62 10.52
C ASP A 490 41.21 7.93 10.46
N LEU A 491 41.84 9.03 10.86
CA LEU A 491 41.28 10.40 10.85
C LEU A 491 40.85 10.85 9.44
N LYS A 492 41.60 10.43 8.40
CA LYS A 492 41.28 10.76 7.00
C LYS A 492 40.02 10.04 6.56
N ALA A 493 39.90 8.76 6.92
CA ALA A 493 38.70 7.96 6.68
C ALA A 493 37.50 8.49 7.49
N ALA A 494 37.69 8.92 8.74
CA ALA A 494 36.63 9.52 9.56
C ALA A 494 36.08 10.81 8.93
N LYS A 495 36.98 11.73 8.47
CA LYS A 495 36.55 12.94 7.74
C LYS A 495 35.74 12.61 6.48
N LYS A 496 36.17 11.61 5.72
CA LYS A 496 35.44 11.14 4.53
C LYS A 496 34.05 10.61 4.92
N ARG A 497 33.94 9.75 5.95
CA ARG A 497 32.65 9.22 6.41
C ARG A 497 31.71 10.30 6.93
N ILE A 498 32.22 11.31 7.66
CA ILE A 498 31.42 12.47 8.10
C ILE A 498 30.85 13.22 6.88
N ARG A 499 31.75 13.54 5.93
CA ARG A 499 31.34 14.26 4.71
C ARG A 499 30.31 13.46 3.92
N ASP A 500 30.56 12.19 3.65
CA ASP A 500 29.72 11.36 2.80
C ASP A 500 28.36 11.14 3.46
N ARG A 501 28.29 10.84 4.77
CA ARG A 501 27.04 10.73 5.51
C ARG A 501 26.28 12.05 5.54
N TYR A 502 26.94 13.16 5.80
CA TYR A 502 26.28 14.46 5.83
C TYR A 502 25.75 14.89 4.47
N LEU A 503 26.58 14.85 3.43
CA LEU A 503 26.21 15.32 2.09
C LEU A 503 25.27 14.35 1.38
N TYR A 504 25.61 13.06 1.33
CA TYR A 504 24.94 12.07 0.49
C TYR A 504 23.77 11.34 1.18
N CYS A 505 23.71 11.37 2.53
CA CYS A 505 22.53 10.83 3.22
C CYS A 505 21.59 11.95 3.69
N TYR A 506 22.07 12.93 4.44
CA TYR A 506 21.19 13.96 5.01
C TYR A 506 20.89 15.11 4.05
N ARG A 507 21.91 15.78 3.51
CA ARG A 507 21.68 17.01 2.73
C ARG A 507 20.98 16.78 1.41
N ILE A 508 21.35 15.75 0.67
CA ILE A 508 20.71 15.38 -0.59
C ILE A 508 19.22 15.03 -0.43
N ASN A 509 18.81 14.54 0.75
CA ASN A 509 17.43 14.24 1.09
C ASN A 509 16.69 15.38 1.82
N GLY A 510 17.29 16.59 1.86
CA GLY A 510 16.66 17.79 2.42
C GLY A 510 16.53 17.78 3.94
N TYR A 511 17.39 17.07 4.66
CA TYR A 511 17.45 17.10 6.11
C TYR A 511 18.22 18.34 6.63
N SER A 512 17.97 18.71 7.91
CA SER A 512 18.53 19.89 8.56
C SER A 512 20.06 19.87 8.61
N ARG A 513 20.70 21.06 8.58
CA ARG A 513 22.14 21.21 8.75
C ARG A 513 22.65 20.73 10.11
N TRP A 514 21.81 20.67 11.13
CA TRP A 514 22.14 20.17 12.46
C TRP A 514 22.59 18.70 12.50
N TYR A 515 22.25 17.89 11.49
CA TYR A 515 22.74 16.52 11.36
C TYR A 515 24.27 16.41 11.12
N LEU A 516 24.96 17.50 10.83
CA LEU A 516 26.43 17.51 10.82
C LEU A 516 26.99 17.20 12.22
N ILE A 517 26.36 17.70 13.28
CA ILE A 517 26.77 17.45 14.66
C ILE A 517 26.66 15.95 14.98
N GLU A 518 25.59 15.31 14.54
CA GLU A 518 25.42 13.84 14.70
C GLU A 518 26.53 13.07 13.97
N CYS A 519 26.83 13.45 12.72
CA CYS A 519 27.89 12.81 11.93
C CYS A 519 29.26 12.92 12.62
N VAL A 520 29.58 14.08 13.17
CA VAL A 520 30.83 14.32 13.92
C VAL A 520 30.83 13.51 15.22
N ALA A 521 29.74 13.55 15.99
CA ALA A 521 29.64 12.85 17.26
C ALA A 521 29.81 11.33 17.13
N ILE A 522 29.23 10.73 16.07
CA ILE A 522 29.40 9.28 15.81
C ILE A 522 30.85 8.93 15.53
N GLU A 523 31.53 9.69 14.68
CA GLU A 523 32.91 9.39 14.34
C GLU A 523 33.88 9.69 15.50
N ALA A 524 33.62 10.75 16.28
CA ALA A 524 34.37 11.02 17.51
C ALA A 524 34.21 9.87 18.53
N ALA A 525 32.99 9.37 18.71
CA ALA A 525 32.74 8.22 19.59
C ALA A 525 33.48 6.95 19.12
N LYS A 526 33.56 6.70 17.81
CA LYS A 526 34.33 5.58 17.25
C LYS A 526 35.84 5.71 17.49
N LEU A 527 36.36 6.93 17.44
CA LEU A 527 37.80 7.18 17.69
C LEU A 527 38.17 7.07 19.16
N ILE A 528 37.24 7.37 20.08
CA ILE A 528 37.48 7.41 21.53
C ILE A 528 37.17 6.06 22.19
N LEU A 529 36.05 5.44 21.82
CA LEU A 529 35.48 4.26 22.50
C LEU A 529 35.75 2.94 21.77
N GLY A 530 36.18 2.99 20.55
CA GLY A 530 36.44 1.84 19.70
C GLY A 530 37.91 1.55 19.59
#